data_2abc5ce0b038025e4b1b0f9bc0095f26
#
_entry.id   2abc5ce0b038025e4b1b0f9bc0095f26
#
_cell.length_a   1.000
_cell.length_b   1.000
_cell.length_c   1.000
_cell.angle_alpha   90.00
_cell.angle_beta   90.00
_cell.angle_gamma   90.00
#
_symmetry.space_group_name_H-M   'P 1'
#
loop_
_entity.id
_entity.type
_entity.pdbx_description
1 polymer ?
#
loop_
_entity_poly.entity_id
_entity_poly.type
_entity_poly.pdbx_seq_one_letter_code
_entity_poly.pdbx_strand_id
1 'polypeptide(L)'
;VTGTDRRPPIPASLAHRPVKGGLACPWANAELADGGVDFRSPHHARYAQAWRECLCQSCGQPTGDPGVLVCGPRQILSRQFDEPPLCPPCALYVSRACPHVNGSRAVYVSRTRLTEGHRGGKCPEGCGCGGWTETDPEHSADQGGQPNLPWYACWFHPGAYQVTAHWIKTPCSDGGCDELHDRLIVNGAQLLAPPLKIFLASEPGSGRVWRKLTAGQAAEHATAALGGQP
;
A
#
# COMPACT_ATOMS: atom_id res chain seq x y z
N VAL A 1 -30.75 -8.03 -2.94
CA VAL A 1 -30.42 -7.60 -1.57
C VAL A 1 -29.68 -6.30 -1.68
N THR A 2 -30.33 -5.16 -1.41
CA THR A 2 -29.74 -3.81 -1.39
C THR A 2 -28.87 -3.70 -0.16
N GLY A 3 -27.60 -4.12 -0.28
CA GLY A 3 -26.57 -3.84 0.71
C GLY A 3 -26.33 -2.34 0.74
N THR A 4 -26.80 -1.66 1.77
CA THR A 4 -26.41 -0.29 2.07
C THR A 4 -24.89 -0.27 2.15
N ASP A 5 -24.25 0.44 1.24
CA ASP A 5 -22.80 0.71 1.20
C ASP A 5 -22.44 1.58 2.45
N ARG A 6 -22.51 0.97 3.63
CA ARG A 6 -22.13 1.60 4.89
C ARG A 6 -20.60 1.56 4.97
N ARG A 7 -19.99 2.67 4.59
CA ARG A 7 -18.56 2.88 4.81
C ARG A 7 -18.22 2.68 6.27
N PRO A 8 -17.08 2.04 6.56
CA PRO A 8 -16.68 1.82 7.94
C PRO A 8 -16.43 3.17 8.63
N PRO A 9 -16.77 3.30 9.92
CA PRO A 9 -16.48 4.51 10.66
C PRO A 9 -14.97 4.77 10.69
N ILE A 10 -14.58 6.03 10.51
CA ILE A 10 -13.19 6.47 10.59
C ILE A 10 -12.74 6.39 12.05
N PRO A 11 -11.70 5.62 12.38
CA PRO A 11 -11.22 5.50 13.76
C PRO A 11 -10.59 6.82 14.24
N ALA A 12 -10.58 7.04 15.55
CA ALA A 12 -10.02 8.25 16.16
C ALA A 12 -8.55 8.50 15.76
N SER A 13 -7.76 7.44 15.56
CA SER A 13 -6.38 7.51 15.06
C SER A 13 -6.25 8.15 13.68
N LEU A 14 -7.33 8.21 12.90
CA LEU A 14 -7.39 8.81 11.56
C LEU A 14 -8.21 10.10 11.49
N ALA A 15 -8.74 10.60 12.62
CA ALA A 15 -9.60 11.79 12.64
C ALA A 15 -8.89 13.06 12.12
N HIS A 16 -7.56 13.10 12.21
CA HIS A 16 -6.74 14.21 11.73
C HIS A 16 -6.41 14.13 10.22
N ARG A 17 -6.80 13.02 9.56
CA ARG A 17 -6.49 12.83 8.14
C ARG A 17 -7.56 13.42 7.23
N PRO A 18 -7.16 13.94 6.05
CA PRO A 18 -8.14 14.37 5.04
C PRO A 18 -9.10 13.24 4.67
N VAL A 19 -10.35 13.59 4.42
CA VAL A 19 -11.40 12.64 4.03
C VAL A 19 -11.86 12.91 2.61
N LYS A 20 -11.80 11.89 1.76
CA LYS A 20 -12.33 11.94 0.39
C LYS A 20 -13.30 10.80 0.17
N GLY A 21 -14.49 11.14 -0.28
CA GLY A 21 -15.50 10.14 -0.54
C GLY A 21 -15.88 9.32 0.72
N GLY A 22 -15.81 9.88 1.93
CA GLY A 22 -16.10 9.20 3.21
C GLY A 22 -15.01 8.26 3.70
N LEU A 23 -13.83 8.28 3.09
CA LEU A 23 -12.67 7.48 3.50
C LEU A 23 -11.53 8.41 3.92
N ALA A 24 -10.86 8.07 5.04
CA ALA A 24 -9.67 8.77 5.48
C ALA A 24 -8.49 8.46 4.54
N CYS A 25 -7.81 9.51 4.08
CA CYS A 25 -6.62 9.35 3.26
C CYS A 25 -5.43 8.89 4.12
N PRO A 26 -4.69 7.84 3.70
CA PRO A 26 -3.50 7.41 4.41
C PRO A 26 -2.46 8.53 4.53
N TRP A 27 -1.73 8.55 5.64
CA TRP A 27 -0.65 9.51 5.88
C TRP A 27 0.49 9.39 4.85
N ALA A 28 0.77 8.18 4.41
CA ALA A 28 1.78 7.92 3.40
C ALA A 28 1.39 8.38 1.98
N ASN A 29 0.16 8.81 1.77
CA ASN A 29 -0.28 9.33 0.48
C ASN A 29 0.00 10.84 0.32
N ALA A 30 0.13 11.26 -0.94
CA ALA A 30 0.32 12.66 -1.27
C ALA A 30 -0.95 13.49 -0.98
N GLU A 31 -0.75 14.65 -0.41
CA GLU A 31 -1.74 15.72 -0.32
C GLU A 31 -1.48 16.70 -1.46
N LEU A 32 -2.51 17.02 -2.23
CA LEU A 32 -2.38 17.89 -3.41
C LEU A 32 -2.35 19.36 -2.98
N ALA A 33 -1.82 20.23 -3.83
CA ALA A 33 -1.72 21.67 -3.57
C ALA A 33 -3.08 22.35 -3.33
N ASP A 34 -4.15 21.80 -3.91
CA ASP A 34 -5.53 22.26 -3.72
C ASP A 34 -6.20 21.73 -2.44
N GLY A 35 -5.44 21.05 -1.57
CA GLY A 35 -5.95 20.37 -0.37
C GLY A 35 -6.65 19.03 -0.68
N GLY A 36 -6.71 18.64 -1.96
CA GLY A 36 -7.18 17.34 -2.36
C GLY A 36 -6.25 16.21 -1.92
N VAL A 37 -6.71 14.98 -2.08
CA VAL A 37 -5.91 13.78 -1.80
C VAL A 37 -6.04 12.78 -2.92
N ASP A 38 -4.97 12.06 -3.19
CA ASP A 38 -4.98 10.94 -4.11
C ASP A 38 -4.61 9.64 -3.36
N PHE A 39 -5.57 8.71 -3.30
CA PHE A 39 -5.37 7.40 -2.66
C PHE A 39 -4.35 6.51 -3.36
N ARG A 40 -3.89 6.88 -4.56
CA ARG A 40 -3.05 6.09 -5.44
C ARG A 40 -1.64 6.65 -5.61
N SER A 41 -1.39 7.81 -5.02
CA SER A 41 -0.11 8.49 -5.10
C SER A 41 0.59 8.47 -3.75
N PRO A 42 1.51 7.52 -3.50
CA PRO A 42 2.29 7.53 -2.27
C PRO A 42 3.23 8.75 -2.26
N HIS A 43 3.35 9.41 -1.12
CA HIS A 43 4.35 10.44 -0.88
C HIS A 43 5.68 9.76 -0.58
N HIS A 44 6.65 9.86 -1.49
CA HIS A 44 7.88 9.09 -1.43
C HIS A 44 8.62 9.20 -0.08
N ALA A 45 8.79 10.42 0.45
CA ALA A 45 9.49 10.61 1.72
C ALA A 45 8.74 9.99 2.92
N ARG A 46 7.40 10.14 2.98
CA ARG A 46 6.58 9.54 4.03
C ARG A 46 6.54 8.01 3.93
N TYR A 47 6.51 7.48 2.72
CA TYR A 47 6.59 6.05 2.47
C TYR A 47 7.92 5.47 2.97
N ALA A 48 9.04 6.10 2.60
CA ALA A 48 10.36 5.70 3.06
C ALA A 48 10.51 5.86 4.59
N GLN A 49 9.95 6.91 5.16
CA GLN A 49 9.94 7.13 6.61
C GLN A 49 9.12 6.04 7.32
N ALA A 50 7.94 5.69 6.81
CA ALA A 50 7.11 4.63 7.37
C ALA A 50 7.86 3.31 7.51
N TRP A 51 8.65 2.95 6.50
CA TRP A 51 9.49 1.76 6.56
C TRP A 51 10.65 1.87 7.54
N ARG A 52 11.40 3.00 7.51
CA ARG A 52 12.60 3.17 8.34
C ARG A 52 12.29 3.26 9.83
N GLU A 53 11.19 3.90 10.17
CA GLU A 53 10.80 4.20 11.55
C GLU A 53 9.65 3.31 12.06
N CYS A 54 9.22 2.33 11.26
CA CYS A 54 8.08 1.46 11.57
C CYS A 54 6.80 2.25 11.90
N LEU A 55 6.48 3.27 11.08
CA LEU A 55 5.28 4.06 11.24
C LEU A 55 4.11 3.45 10.46
N CYS A 56 2.93 3.63 10.99
CA CYS A 56 1.70 3.23 10.32
C CYS A 56 1.45 4.10 9.08
N GLN A 57 1.42 3.49 7.88
CA GLN A 57 1.18 4.23 6.64
C GLN A 57 -0.15 5.00 6.62
N SER A 58 -1.15 4.58 7.42
CA SER A 58 -2.45 5.24 7.46
C SER A 58 -2.50 6.44 8.41
N CYS A 59 -2.01 6.32 9.65
CA CYS A 59 -2.10 7.40 10.65
C CYS A 59 -0.78 8.15 10.90
N GLY A 60 0.37 7.65 10.41
CA GLY A 60 1.69 8.26 10.62
C GLY A 60 2.28 8.06 12.02
N GLN A 61 1.59 7.35 12.92
CA GLN A 61 2.08 7.05 14.26
C GLN A 61 2.85 5.72 14.28
N PRO A 62 3.70 5.45 15.29
CA PRO A 62 4.32 4.14 15.46
C PRO A 62 3.28 3.02 15.39
N THR A 63 3.63 1.92 14.72
CA THR A 63 2.69 0.79 14.55
C THR A 63 2.30 0.12 15.85
N GLY A 64 3.15 0.22 16.87
CA GLY A 64 3.07 -0.60 18.09
C GLY A 64 3.59 -2.01 17.84
N ASP A 65 3.54 -2.84 18.88
CA ASP A 65 3.92 -4.25 18.83
C ASP A 65 2.72 -5.13 19.20
N PRO A 66 2.20 -5.93 18.27
CA PRO A 66 2.67 -6.16 16.90
C PRO A 66 2.18 -5.10 15.90
N GLY A 67 2.96 -4.90 14.82
CA GLY A 67 2.52 -4.24 13.61
C GLY A 67 1.81 -5.21 12.66
N VAL A 68 1.18 -4.68 11.60
CA VAL A 68 0.46 -5.46 10.58
C VAL A 68 0.92 -5.06 9.18
N LEU A 69 1.31 -6.02 8.37
CA LEU A 69 1.55 -5.86 6.93
C LEU A 69 0.34 -6.40 6.16
N VAL A 70 -0.19 -5.61 5.24
CA VAL A 70 -1.26 -6.03 4.33
C VAL A 70 -0.63 -6.26 2.96
N CYS A 71 -0.88 -7.42 2.36
CA CYS A 71 -0.12 -7.86 1.20
C CYS A 71 -0.92 -8.80 0.28
N GLY A 72 -0.43 -8.97 -0.95
CA GLY A 72 -0.92 -9.96 -1.90
C GLY A 72 -0.20 -11.32 -1.78
N PRO A 73 -0.53 -12.28 -2.66
CA PRO A 73 0.02 -13.63 -2.59
C PRO A 73 1.53 -13.70 -2.89
N ARG A 74 2.07 -12.84 -3.76
CA ARG A 74 3.51 -12.81 -4.05
C ARG A 74 4.33 -12.50 -2.81
N GLN A 75 3.88 -11.53 -2.00
CA GLN A 75 4.55 -11.11 -0.77
C GLN A 75 4.46 -12.20 0.32
N ILE A 76 3.39 -13.00 0.36
CA ILE A 76 3.29 -14.17 1.25
C ILE A 76 4.42 -15.17 0.93
N LEU A 77 4.68 -15.44 -0.35
CA LEU A 77 5.69 -16.42 -0.79
C LEU A 77 7.11 -15.89 -0.66
N SER A 78 7.37 -14.65 -1.08
CA SER A 78 8.69 -14.04 -1.06
C SER A 78 9.10 -13.49 0.31
N ARG A 79 8.13 -13.15 1.15
CA ARG A 79 8.29 -12.34 2.38
C ARG A 79 8.89 -10.95 2.12
N GLN A 80 8.84 -10.49 0.88
CA GLN A 80 9.18 -9.14 0.46
C GLN A 80 7.88 -8.33 0.39
N PHE A 81 7.78 -7.26 1.16
CA PHE A 81 6.57 -6.45 1.27
C PHE A 81 6.80 -5.08 0.67
N ASP A 82 5.85 -4.64 -0.16
CA ASP A 82 5.92 -3.36 -0.87
C ASP A 82 5.16 -2.26 -0.12
N GLU A 83 4.12 -2.62 0.63
CA GLU A 83 3.29 -1.66 1.36
C GLU A 83 3.78 -1.48 2.80
N PRO A 84 4.02 -0.23 3.29
CA PRO A 84 4.46 0.01 4.65
C PRO A 84 3.49 -0.51 5.71
N PRO A 85 3.98 -0.73 6.94
CA PRO A 85 3.19 -1.33 8.00
C PRO A 85 2.00 -0.48 8.43
N LEU A 86 1.08 -1.12 9.12
CA LEU A 86 -0.11 -0.53 9.74
C LEU A 86 -0.11 -0.85 11.25
N CYS A 87 -0.64 0.05 12.06
CA CYS A 87 -1.05 -0.33 13.41
C CYS A 87 -2.35 -1.16 13.36
N PRO A 88 -2.63 -2.03 14.35
CA PRO A 88 -3.80 -2.91 14.32
C PRO A 88 -5.15 -2.19 14.09
N PRO A 89 -5.45 -1.03 14.73
CA PRO A 89 -6.69 -0.30 14.45
C PRO A 89 -6.80 0.17 13.00
N CYS A 90 -5.70 0.67 12.40
CA CYS A 90 -5.68 1.07 11.01
C CYS A 90 -5.77 -0.11 10.05
N ALA A 91 -5.14 -1.24 10.35
CA ALA A 91 -5.28 -2.46 9.57
C ALA A 91 -6.74 -2.96 9.53
N LEU A 92 -7.42 -2.90 10.68
CA LEU A 92 -8.84 -3.24 10.76
C LEU A 92 -9.70 -2.27 9.92
N TYR A 93 -9.40 -0.98 9.96
CA TYR A 93 -10.08 0.01 9.12
C TYR A 93 -9.83 -0.24 7.64
N VAL A 94 -8.57 -0.38 7.22
CA VAL A 94 -8.18 -0.63 5.82
C VAL A 94 -8.84 -1.90 5.27
N SER A 95 -8.89 -2.98 6.08
CA SER A 95 -9.54 -4.24 5.67
C SER A 95 -11.05 -4.11 5.43
N ARG A 96 -11.66 -3.00 5.78
CA ARG A 96 -13.09 -2.71 5.55
C ARG A 96 -13.28 -1.59 4.53
N ALA A 97 -12.38 -0.62 4.52
CA ALA A 97 -12.48 0.62 3.76
C ALA A 97 -11.90 0.52 2.34
N CYS A 98 -10.74 -0.16 2.18
CA CYS A 98 -10.07 -0.27 0.89
C CYS A 98 -10.77 -1.32 0.01
N PRO A 99 -11.30 -0.94 -1.17
CA PRO A 99 -12.04 -1.85 -2.05
C PRO A 99 -11.21 -3.04 -2.55
N HIS A 100 -9.88 -2.90 -2.64
CA HIS A 100 -8.99 -4.00 -2.98
C HIS A 100 -8.83 -4.96 -1.80
N VAL A 101 -8.49 -4.42 -0.64
CA VAL A 101 -8.21 -5.22 0.57
C VAL A 101 -9.47 -5.86 1.14
N ASN A 102 -10.64 -5.24 0.98
CA ASN A 102 -11.92 -5.82 1.44
C ASN A 102 -12.57 -6.79 0.43
N GLY A 103 -11.91 -7.01 -0.74
CA GLY A 103 -12.39 -7.93 -1.76
C GLY A 103 -13.65 -7.49 -2.51
N SER A 104 -14.14 -6.27 -2.31
CA SER A 104 -15.33 -5.79 -3.04
C SER A 104 -15.05 -5.49 -4.52
N ARG A 105 -13.79 -5.28 -4.89
CA ARG A 105 -13.37 -5.18 -6.30
C ARG A 105 -12.94 -6.52 -6.84
N ALA A 106 -13.56 -6.93 -7.94
CA ALA A 106 -13.18 -8.16 -8.65
C ALA A 106 -11.97 -7.97 -9.58
N VAL A 107 -11.72 -6.75 -10.05
CA VAL A 107 -10.65 -6.43 -11.01
C VAL A 107 -9.87 -5.19 -10.61
N TYR A 108 -8.60 -5.12 -11.03
CA TYR A 108 -7.78 -3.93 -10.87
C TYR A 108 -8.27 -2.78 -11.76
N VAL A 109 -8.15 -1.55 -11.26
CA VAL A 109 -8.44 -0.35 -12.05
C VAL A 109 -7.20 0.04 -12.83
N SER A 110 -7.37 0.31 -14.13
CA SER A 110 -6.28 0.77 -14.98
C SER A 110 -5.59 2.02 -14.42
N ARG A 111 -4.27 2.02 -14.45
CA ARG A 111 -3.43 3.17 -14.07
C ARG A 111 -3.55 4.33 -15.04
N THR A 112 -3.90 4.09 -16.30
CA THR A 112 -4.09 5.15 -17.31
C THR A 112 -5.22 6.13 -16.97
N ARG A 113 -6.12 5.74 -16.04
CA ARG A 113 -7.16 6.62 -15.49
C ARG A 113 -6.70 7.41 -14.26
N LEU A 114 -5.44 7.26 -13.84
CA LEU A 114 -4.86 8.03 -12.76
C LEU A 114 -4.45 9.39 -13.30
N THR A 115 -4.81 10.44 -12.59
CA THR A 115 -4.55 11.84 -12.92
C THR A 115 -3.13 12.04 -13.46
N GLU A 116 -3.03 12.55 -14.68
CA GLU A 116 -1.80 12.69 -15.46
C GLU A 116 -0.74 13.60 -14.80
N GLY A 117 -1.10 14.41 -13.81
CA GLY A 117 -0.23 15.44 -13.22
C GLY A 117 0.84 14.98 -12.24
N HIS A 118 0.84 13.72 -11.79
CA HIS A 118 1.73 13.26 -10.71
C HIS A 118 2.63 12.06 -11.07
N ARG A 119 2.63 11.63 -12.31
CA ARG A 119 3.44 10.49 -12.78
C ARG A 119 4.64 10.98 -13.57
N GLY A 120 5.82 11.00 -12.94
CA GLY A 120 7.08 11.25 -13.63
C GLY A 120 7.15 12.58 -14.40
N GLY A 121 6.15 13.43 -14.26
CA GLY A 121 6.06 14.77 -14.82
C GLY A 121 6.39 15.83 -13.77
N LYS A 122 6.60 17.04 -14.20
CA LYS A 122 6.77 18.20 -13.30
C LYS A 122 5.49 18.34 -12.48
N CYS A 123 5.59 18.16 -11.18
CA CYS A 123 4.49 18.53 -10.29
C CYS A 123 4.15 20.01 -10.46
N PRO A 124 2.87 20.42 -10.33
CA PRO A 124 2.50 21.81 -10.26
C PRO A 124 3.28 22.52 -9.15
N GLU A 125 3.60 23.78 -9.34
CA GLU A 125 4.24 24.62 -8.33
C GLU A 125 3.45 24.55 -7.01
N GLY A 126 4.14 24.33 -5.89
CA GLY A 126 3.51 24.17 -4.57
C GLY A 126 2.89 22.77 -4.31
N CYS A 127 3.09 21.81 -5.18
CA CYS A 127 2.62 20.44 -4.94
C CYS A 127 3.34 19.81 -3.74
N GLY A 128 2.58 19.47 -2.68
CA GLY A 128 3.11 18.81 -1.48
C GLY A 128 3.42 17.32 -1.63
N CYS A 129 3.45 16.75 -2.85
CA CYS A 129 3.66 15.31 -3.06
C CYS A 129 5.09 14.81 -2.77
N GLY A 130 6.04 15.71 -2.54
CA GLY A 130 7.43 15.37 -2.22
C GLY A 130 8.22 14.72 -3.37
N GLY A 131 7.73 14.87 -4.60
CA GLY A 131 8.27 14.18 -5.78
C GLY A 131 7.83 12.71 -5.81
N TRP A 132 6.84 12.41 -6.65
CA TRP A 132 6.39 11.03 -6.83
C TRP A 132 7.37 10.27 -7.74
N THR A 133 7.81 9.09 -7.30
CA THR A 133 8.55 8.15 -8.13
C THR A 133 7.84 6.81 -8.14
N GLU A 134 7.78 6.16 -9.28
CA GLU A 134 7.33 4.76 -9.34
C GLU A 134 8.22 3.92 -8.45
N THR A 135 7.61 3.15 -7.56
CA THR A 135 8.32 2.33 -6.58
C THR A 135 9.02 1.15 -7.22
N ASP A 136 8.51 0.64 -8.36
CA ASP A 136 9.10 -0.45 -9.12
C ASP A 136 8.58 -0.44 -10.57
N PRO A 137 9.45 -0.41 -11.60
CA PRO A 137 9.05 -0.53 -12.99
C PRO A 137 8.35 -1.84 -13.32
N GLU A 138 8.71 -2.96 -12.69
CA GLU A 138 8.05 -4.26 -12.90
C GLU A 138 6.66 -4.30 -12.26
N HIS A 139 6.45 -3.57 -11.16
CA HIS A 139 5.12 -3.36 -10.56
C HIS A 139 4.32 -2.26 -11.25
N SER A 140 4.94 -1.49 -12.15
CA SER A 140 4.29 -0.42 -12.90
C SER A 140 3.46 -0.89 -14.09
N ALA A 141 3.55 -2.17 -14.47
CA ALA A 141 2.73 -2.74 -15.53
C ALA A 141 1.25 -2.50 -15.23
N ASP A 142 0.51 -1.97 -16.23
CA ASP A 142 -0.91 -1.71 -16.07
C ASP A 142 -1.68 -3.02 -15.89
N GLN A 143 -2.10 -3.31 -14.67
CA GLN A 143 -2.92 -4.47 -14.32
C GLN A 143 -4.42 -4.21 -14.55
N GLY A 144 -4.77 -3.08 -15.17
CA GLY A 144 -6.16 -2.69 -15.39
C GLY A 144 -6.96 -3.78 -16.09
N GLY A 145 -8.11 -4.14 -15.53
CA GLY A 145 -8.97 -5.20 -16.04
C GLY A 145 -8.56 -6.62 -15.66
N GLN A 146 -7.36 -6.83 -15.11
CA GLN A 146 -6.97 -8.15 -14.60
C GLN A 146 -7.74 -8.48 -13.31
N PRO A 147 -7.99 -9.77 -13.05
CA PRO A 147 -8.60 -10.20 -11.80
C PRO A 147 -7.81 -9.70 -10.60
N ASN A 148 -8.50 -9.18 -9.61
CA ASN A 148 -7.86 -8.83 -8.34
C ASN A 148 -7.39 -10.12 -7.64
N LEU A 149 -6.35 -10.01 -6.82
CA LEU A 149 -5.81 -11.14 -6.08
C LEU A 149 -6.32 -11.12 -4.63
N PRO A 150 -6.31 -12.26 -3.93
CA PRO A 150 -6.62 -12.29 -2.51
C PRO A 150 -5.65 -11.43 -1.71
N TRP A 151 -6.11 -10.87 -0.60
CA TRP A 151 -5.31 -10.07 0.31
C TRP A 151 -5.12 -10.77 1.64
N TYR A 152 -3.93 -10.59 2.21
CA TYR A 152 -3.55 -11.16 3.50
C TYR A 152 -3.17 -10.04 4.47
N ALA A 153 -3.28 -10.34 5.75
CA ALA A 153 -2.79 -9.50 6.83
C ALA A 153 -1.83 -10.33 7.70
N CYS A 154 -0.58 -9.87 7.80
CA CYS A 154 0.51 -10.53 8.50
C CYS A 154 0.89 -9.70 9.72
N TRP A 155 0.78 -10.28 10.93
CA TRP A 155 1.28 -9.67 12.16
C TRP A 155 2.77 -9.94 12.31
N PHE A 156 3.52 -8.94 12.69
CA PHE A 156 4.97 -9.03 12.85
C PHE A 156 5.45 -8.19 14.04
N HIS A 157 6.64 -8.52 14.58
CA HIS A 157 7.31 -7.66 15.55
C HIS A 157 8.04 -6.50 14.83
N PRO A 158 7.92 -5.25 15.31
CA PRO A 158 8.78 -4.15 14.86
C PRO A 158 10.25 -4.53 14.96
N GLY A 159 11.02 -4.23 13.92
CA GLY A 159 12.42 -4.68 13.84
C GLY A 159 12.64 -6.11 13.31
N ALA A 160 11.58 -6.90 13.08
CA ALA A 160 11.70 -8.20 12.43
C ALA A 160 11.75 -8.12 10.90
N TYR A 161 12.06 -6.96 10.34
CA TYR A 161 12.25 -6.77 8.91
C TYR A 161 13.49 -5.93 8.59
N GLN A 162 13.97 -6.07 7.39
CA GLN A 162 15.04 -5.25 6.83
C GLN A 162 14.48 -4.43 5.67
N VAL A 163 14.66 -3.12 5.72
CA VAL A 163 14.26 -2.21 4.65
C VAL A 163 15.07 -2.49 3.40
N THR A 164 14.40 -2.61 2.27
CA THR A 164 15.02 -2.78 0.96
C THR A 164 14.98 -1.48 0.20
N ALA A 165 16.08 -1.17 -0.48
CA ALA A 165 16.24 0.03 -1.27
C ALA A 165 17.17 -0.21 -2.44
N HIS A 166 16.97 0.55 -3.52
CA HIS A 166 17.82 0.50 -4.70
C HIS A 166 18.11 1.90 -5.23
N TRP A 167 19.19 2.03 -5.99
CA TRP A 167 19.55 3.29 -6.64
C TRP A 167 18.87 3.38 -7.99
N ILE A 168 18.28 4.52 -8.27
CA ILE A 168 17.74 4.87 -9.59
C ILE A 168 18.34 6.17 -10.07
N LYS A 169 18.37 6.35 -11.38
CA LYS A 169 18.73 7.64 -12.01
C LYS A 169 17.46 8.43 -12.30
N THR A 170 17.37 9.62 -11.76
CA THR A 170 16.20 10.50 -11.95
C THR A 170 16.64 11.87 -12.46
N PRO A 171 15.83 12.55 -13.27
CA PRO A 171 16.06 13.95 -13.61
C PRO A 171 16.16 14.82 -12.35
N CYS A 172 16.84 15.93 -12.45
CA CYS A 172 16.93 16.91 -11.38
C CYS A 172 15.54 17.40 -10.96
N SER A 173 15.21 17.27 -9.67
CA SER A 173 13.90 17.68 -9.15
C SER A 173 13.63 19.17 -9.28
N ASP A 174 14.70 19.97 -9.29
CA ASP A 174 14.63 21.44 -9.27
C ASP A 174 14.68 22.05 -10.67
N GLY A 175 14.79 21.22 -11.72
CA GLY A 175 14.91 21.65 -13.10
C GLY A 175 16.19 22.44 -13.41
N GLY A 176 17.15 22.43 -12.48
CA GLY A 176 18.38 23.23 -12.57
C GLY A 176 19.50 22.61 -13.42
N CYS A 177 19.37 21.38 -13.87
CA CYS A 177 20.31 20.70 -14.76
C CYS A 177 19.61 19.64 -15.62
N ASP A 178 20.21 19.30 -16.76
CA ASP A 178 19.75 18.25 -17.66
C ASP A 178 20.33 16.87 -17.31
N GLU A 179 21.10 16.78 -16.22
CA GLU A 179 21.76 15.54 -15.81
C GLU A 179 20.83 14.65 -14.96
N LEU A 180 21.07 13.34 -15.03
CA LEU A 180 20.41 12.36 -14.17
C LEU A 180 21.20 12.21 -12.88
N HIS A 181 20.49 12.33 -11.75
CA HIS A 181 21.06 12.17 -10.42
C HIS A 181 20.72 10.79 -9.84
N ASP A 182 21.67 10.21 -9.13
CA ASP A 182 21.45 8.97 -8.38
C ASP A 182 20.56 9.26 -7.17
N ARG A 183 19.44 8.54 -7.08
CA ARG A 183 18.50 8.63 -5.97
C ARG A 183 18.25 7.26 -5.36
N LEU A 184 18.37 7.18 -4.02
CA LEU A 184 18.03 5.96 -3.28
C LEU A 184 16.53 5.88 -3.04
N ILE A 185 15.90 4.85 -3.58
CA ILE A 185 14.47 4.60 -3.43
C ILE A 185 14.27 3.43 -2.46
N VAL A 186 13.48 3.66 -1.42
CA VAL A 186 12.98 2.58 -0.57
C VAL A 186 11.81 1.93 -1.31
N ASN A 187 11.92 0.64 -1.59
CA ASN A 187 10.93 -0.12 -2.34
C ASN A 187 10.19 -1.16 -1.51
N GLY A 188 10.43 -1.20 -0.19
CA GLY A 188 9.73 -2.11 0.70
C GLY A 188 10.60 -2.64 1.82
N ALA A 189 10.29 -3.83 2.30
CA ALA A 189 11.08 -4.54 3.30
C ALA A 189 10.97 -6.06 3.20
N GLN A 190 12.07 -6.74 3.50
CA GLN A 190 12.16 -8.19 3.65
C GLN A 190 11.87 -8.57 5.10
N LEU A 191 10.89 -9.43 5.33
CA LEU A 191 10.62 -9.96 6.67
C LEU A 191 11.66 -11.03 7.03
N LEU A 192 12.40 -10.80 8.12
CA LEU A 192 13.52 -11.66 8.55
C LEU A 192 13.06 -12.87 9.37
N ALA A 193 11.87 -12.79 9.98
CA ALA A 193 11.27 -13.87 10.75
C ALA A 193 9.87 -14.19 10.20
N PRO A 194 9.35 -15.40 10.42
CA PRO A 194 7.97 -15.73 10.09
C PRO A 194 6.98 -14.81 10.78
N PRO A 195 5.86 -14.46 10.10
CA PRO A 195 4.80 -13.70 10.74
C PRO A 195 4.26 -14.39 11.99
N LEU A 196 3.91 -13.62 13.02
CA LEU A 196 3.28 -14.10 14.24
C LEU A 196 1.90 -14.71 13.98
N LYS A 197 1.17 -14.10 13.06
CA LYS A 197 -0.18 -14.52 12.62
C LYS A 197 -0.38 -14.11 11.18
N ILE A 198 -1.09 -14.95 10.43
CA ILE A 198 -1.51 -14.65 9.06
C ILE A 198 -3.02 -14.79 8.98
N PHE A 199 -3.68 -13.81 8.39
CA PHE A 199 -5.10 -13.89 8.07
C PHE A 199 -5.29 -13.70 6.56
N LEU A 200 -6.14 -14.53 5.96
CA LEU A 200 -6.74 -14.20 4.68
C LEU A 200 -7.74 -13.08 4.93
N ALA A 201 -7.44 -11.89 4.43
CA ALA A 201 -8.26 -10.70 4.66
C ALA A 201 -9.48 -10.70 3.73
N SER A 202 -9.29 -11.05 2.47
CA SER A 202 -10.37 -11.11 1.49
C SER A 202 -10.05 -12.00 0.30
N GLU A 203 -11.12 -12.39 -0.39
CA GLU A 203 -11.11 -13.02 -1.72
C GLU A 203 -11.70 -12.06 -2.75
N PRO A 204 -11.19 -12.05 -3.99
CA PRO A 204 -11.71 -11.18 -5.05
C PRO A 204 -13.20 -11.44 -5.31
N GLY A 205 -14.00 -10.38 -5.29
CA GLY A 205 -15.45 -10.46 -5.55
C GLY A 205 -16.28 -11.12 -4.44
N SER A 206 -15.64 -11.75 -3.45
CA SER A 206 -16.33 -12.42 -2.33
C SER A 206 -16.42 -11.56 -1.07
N GLY A 207 -15.74 -10.43 -1.07
CA GLY A 207 -15.70 -9.53 0.06
C GLY A 207 -14.72 -9.97 1.16
N ARG A 208 -14.85 -9.37 2.33
CA ARG A 208 -13.98 -9.59 3.48
C ARG A 208 -14.20 -10.99 4.09
N VAL A 209 -13.12 -11.77 4.18
CA VAL A 209 -13.13 -13.15 4.74
C VAL A 209 -12.65 -13.15 6.19
N TRP A 210 -11.47 -12.58 6.47
CA TRP A 210 -10.82 -12.51 7.78
C TRP A 210 -10.65 -13.86 8.48
N ARG A 211 -10.05 -14.83 7.78
CA ARG A 211 -9.83 -16.19 8.26
C ARG A 211 -8.35 -16.39 8.62
N LYS A 212 -8.07 -16.89 9.83
CA LYS A 212 -6.70 -17.22 10.26
C LYS A 212 -6.18 -18.42 9.46
N LEU A 213 -4.92 -18.32 9.02
CA LEU A 213 -4.20 -19.38 8.32
C LEU A 213 -2.90 -19.72 9.07
N THR A 214 -2.46 -20.98 8.94
CA THR A 214 -1.06 -21.34 9.20
C THR A 214 -0.18 -20.84 8.06
N ALA A 215 1.14 -20.81 8.28
CA ALA A 215 2.09 -20.40 7.22
C ALA A 215 2.00 -21.32 5.98
N GLY A 216 1.86 -22.63 6.18
CA GLY A 216 1.67 -23.59 5.08
C GLY A 216 0.39 -23.34 4.30
N GLN A 217 -0.74 -23.19 4.97
CA GLN A 217 -2.02 -22.87 4.34
C GLN A 217 -1.98 -21.54 3.56
N ALA A 218 -1.29 -20.53 4.11
CA ALA A 218 -1.13 -19.25 3.41
C ALA A 218 -0.29 -19.39 2.15
N ALA A 219 0.80 -20.17 2.20
CA ALA A 219 1.65 -20.42 1.05
C ALA A 219 0.92 -21.23 -0.04
N GLU A 220 0.22 -22.30 0.32
CA GLU A 220 -0.60 -23.11 -0.61
C GLU A 220 -1.67 -22.26 -1.29
N HIS A 221 -2.39 -21.46 -0.51
CA HIS A 221 -3.43 -20.56 -1.02
C HIS A 221 -2.86 -19.48 -1.95
N ALA A 222 -1.71 -18.90 -1.58
CA ALA A 222 -1.04 -17.90 -2.39
C ALA A 222 -0.52 -18.49 -3.72
N THR A 223 0.04 -19.70 -3.69
CA THR A 223 0.48 -20.40 -4.89
C THR A 223 -0.68 -20.70 -5.83
N ALA A 224 -1.79 -21.20 -5.30
CA ALA A 224 -3.01 -21.47 -6.08
C ALA A 224 -3.56 -20.18 -6.72
N ALA A 225 -3.57 -19.07 -5.98
CA ALA A 225 -4.04 -17.78 -6.49
C ALA A 225 -3.17 -17.23 -7.64
N LEU A 226 -1.86 -17.51 -7.65
CA LEU A 226 -0.95 -17.09 -8.73
C LEU A 226 -0.97 -18.07 -9.91
N GLY A 227 -1.17 -19.36 -9.68
CA GLY A 227 -1.24 -20.38 -10.72
C GLY A 227 -2.52 -20.34 -11.57
N GLY A 228 -3.55 -19.67 -11.09
CA GLY A 228 -4.81 -19.44 -11.82
C GLY A 228 -4.81 -18.19 -12.70
N GLN A 229 -3.71 -17.45 -12.80
CA GLN A 229 -3.57 -16.32 -13.72
C GLN A 229 -3.09 -16.84 -15.09
N PRO A 230 -3.79 -16.47 -16.19
CA PRO A 230 -3.40 -16.85 -17.55
C PRO A 230 -2.08 -16.21 -17.99
#